data_aa0a206a0f179f4a666904da92019e2c
#
_entry.id   aa0a206a0f179f4a666904da92019e2c
#
_cell.length_a   1.000
_cell.length_b   1.000
_cell.length_c   1.000
_cell.angle_alpha   90.00
_cell.angle_beta   90.00
_cell.angle_gamma   90.00
#
_symmetry.space_group_name_H-M   'P 1'
#
loop_
_entity.id
_entity.type
_entity.pdbx_description
1 polymer ?
#
loop_
_entity_poly.entity_id
_entity_poly.type
_entity_poly.pdbx_seq_one_letter_code
_entity_poly.pdbx_strand_id
1 'polypeptide(L)'
;NAAQIIVCDGNFHGRTTTIISFSNDQNARKNFGPYTEGFINIAYDDLEALENVLSSSSNIAGFLVEPIQGEAGVYVPSEGYLSKAKALCEKYNVLFIADEVQTGIARTGKLLAINHENVQADILILGKAISGGVYPVSAVLANDAVMNVIKPGQHGSTFGGNPVAAAVAIAALEVIQEEKLA
;
A
#
# COMPACT_ATOMS: atom_id res chain seq x y z
N ASN A 1 12.95 -15.08 13.90
CA ASN A 1 13.12 -14.53 12.55
C ASN A 1 12.22 -13.32 12.42
N ALA A 2 12.82 -12.15 12.43
CA ALA A 2 12.08 -10.90 12.35
C ALA A 2 12.17 -10.39 10.90
N ALA A 3 11.23 -10.81 10.05
CA ALA A 3 11.00 -10.11 8.78
C ALA A 3 10.63 -8.65 9.10
N GLN A 4 11.20 -7.71 8.35
CA GLN A 4 10.97 -6.29 8.55
C GLN A 4 10.35 -5.67 7.30
N ILE A 5 9.54 -4.63 7.52
CA ILE A 5 8.92 -3.85 6.45
C ILE A 5 9.42 -2.42 6.57
N ILE A 6 9.91 -1.87 5.46
CA ILE A 6 10.26 -0.45 5.37
C ILE A 6 8.97 0.33 5.11
N VAL A 7 8.81 1.44 5.81
CA VAL A 7 7.70 2.39 5.66
C VAL A 7 8.23 3.82 5.61
N CYS A 8 7.46 4.74 5.09
CA CYS A 8 7.88 6.14 5.02
C CYS A 8 7.39 6.94 6.24
N ASP A 9 8.15 7.95 6.65
CA ASP A 9 7.66 8.95 7.58
C ASP A 9 6.47 9.71 6.98
N GLY A 10 5.56 10.16 7.83
CA GLY A 10 4.33 10.82 7.38
C GLY A 10 3.28 9.87 6.80
N ASN A 11 3.50 8.55 6.86
CA ASN A 11 2.58 7.57 6.30
C ASN A 11 1.20 7.55 6.98
N PHE A 12 0.19 7.11 6.20
CA PHE A 12 -1.12 6.77 6.73
C PHE A 12 -1.66 5.49 6.04
N HIS A 13 -1.56 4.36 6.72
CA HIS A 13 -2.01 3.05 6.22
C HIS A 13 -3.20 2.49 7.00
N GLY A 14 -3.91 3.33 7.75
CA GLY A 14 -5.06 2.93 8.57
C GLY A 14 -4.82 3.10 10.07
N ARG A 15 -5.69 2.49 10.88
CA ARG A 15 -5.70 2.68 12.34
C ARG A 15 -5.74 1.40 13.15
N THR A 16 -5.39 0.26 12.57
CA THR A 16 -5.21 -0.97 13.34
C THR A 16 -3.96 -0.85 14.23
N THR A 17 -3.89 -1.63 15.31
CA THR A 17 -2.77 -1.60 16.26
C THR A 17 -1.42 -1.81 15.57
N THR A 18 -1.34 -2.73 14.61
CA THR A 18 -0.12 -2.94 13.83
C THR A 18 0.26 -1.69 13.01
N ILE A 19 -0.70 -1.08 12.34
CA ILE A 19 -0.44 0.08 11.48
C ILE A 19 0.00 1.30 12.30
N ILE A 20 -0.68 1.60 13.41
CA ILE A 20 -0.28 2.72 14.27
C ILE A 20 1.08 2.50 14.96
N SER A 21 1.59 1.27 14.98
CA SER A 21 2.89 0.97 15.58
C SER A 21 4.05 1.68 14.88
N PHE A 22 3.94 1.97 13.60
CA PHE A 22 4.94 2.69 12.81
C PHE A 22 4.50 4.09 12.35
N SER A 23 3.35 4.56 12.80
CA SER A 23 2.87 5.92 12.50
C SER A 23 3.69 6.98 13.24
N ASN A 24 3.98 8.10 12.57
CA ASN A 24 4.57 9.28 13.18
C ASN A 24 3.51 10.19 13.84
N ASP A 25 2.21 9.97 13.57
CA ASP A 25 1.12 10.73 14.19
C ASP A 25 0.94 10.33 15.65
N GLN A 26 1.41 11.18 16.54
CA GLN A 26 1.29 10.97 17.99
C GLN A 26 -0.16 10.90 18.47
N ASN A 27 -1.09 11.58 17.81
CA ASN A 27 -2.51 11.53 18.18
C ASN A 27 -3.14 10.19 17.86
N ALA A 28 -2.71 9.55 16.76
CA ALA A 28 -3.17 8.22 16.39
C ALA A 28 -2.49 7.10 17.21
N ARG A 29 -1.29 7.35 17.74
CA ARG A 29 -0.45 6.35 18.39
C ARG A 29 -0.52 6.37 19.90
N LYS A 30 -0.44 7.54 20.54
CA LYS A 30 -0.29 7.69 21.99
C LYS A 30 -1.42 6.97 22.75
N ASN A 31 -1.05 6.11 23.70
CA ASN A 31 -1.95 5.33 24.57
C ASN A 31 -2.74 4.20 23.90
N PHE A 32 -2.42 3.82 22.66
CA PHE A 32 -3.09 2.74 21.94
C PHE A 32 -2.23 1.47 21.75
N GLY A 33 -1.13 1.34 22.51
CA GLY A 33 -0.33 0.11 22.54
C GLY A 33 -1.06 -1.08 23.20
N PRO A 34 -0.47 -2.31 23.14
CA PRO A 34 0.92 -2.59 22.78
C PRO A 34 1.19 -2.42 21.27
N TYR A 35 2.43 -2.08 20.92
CA TYR A 35 2.84 -1.87 19.53
C TYR A 35 3.53 -3.09 18.96
N THR A 36 3.35 -3.30 17.65
CA THR A 36 4.01 -4.36 16.88
C THR A 36 5.38 -3.87 16.43
N GLU A 37 6.40 -4.70 16.58
CA GLU A 37 7.76 -4.45 16.08
C GLU A 37 7.91 -4.95 14.63
N GLY A 38 9.05 -4.64 14.00
CA GLY A 38 9.41 -5.13 12.66
C GLY A 38 9.20 -4.10 11.55
N PHE A 39 9.10 -2.82 11.89
CA PHE A 39 8.99 -1.73 10.93
C PHE A 39 10.19 -0.78 11.02
N ILE A 40 10.67 -0.34 9.86
CA ILE A 40 11.77 0.62 9.73
C ILE A 40 11.23 1.84 8.99
N ASN A 41 11.22 2.99 9.68
CA ASN A 41 10.83 4.25 9.07
C ASN A 41 12.01 4.90 8.35
N ILE A 42 11.76 5.40 7.14
CA ILE A 42 12.68 6.24 6.36
C ILE A 42 11.95 7.51 5.92
N ALA A 43 12.71 8.55 5.55
CA ALA A 43 12.10 9.74 4.97
C ALA A 43 11.38 9.40 3.66
N TYR A 44 10.23 10.04 3.41
CA TYR A 44 9.52 9.91 2.13
C TYR A 44 10.32 10.60 1.02
N ASP A 45 10.31 10.01 -0.18
CA ASP A 45 11.05 10.51 -1.35
C ASP A 45 12.60 10.45 -1.20
N ASP A 46 13.11 9.57 -0.32
CA ASP A 46 14.53 9.37 -0.08
C ASP A 46 15.00 7.98 -0.55
N LEU A 47 15.50 7.91 -1.78
CA LEU A 47 16.04 6.69 -2.37
C LEU A 47 17.35 6.24 -1.74
N GLU A 48 18.17 7.16 -1.23
CA GLU A 48 19.44 6.84 -0.57
C GLU A 48 19.15 6.14 0.77
N ALA A 49 18.23 6.67 1.57
CA ALA A 49 17.78 6.02 2.80
C ALA A 49 17.19 4.64 2.53
N LEU A 50 16.37 4.49 1.46
CA LEU A 50 15.83 3.20 1.06
C LEU A 50 16.95 2.21 0.72
N GLU A 51 17.90 2.57 -0.15
CA GLU A 51 18.99 1.68 -0.54
C GLU A 51 19.91 1.32 0.63
N ASN A 52 20.20 2.27 1.52
CA ASN A 52 20.98 2.02 2.73
C ASN A 52 20.35 0.96 3.63
N VAL A 53 19.04 1.01 3.85
CA VAL A 53 18.32 -0.02 4.64
C VAL A 53 18.31 -1.36 3.90
N LEU A 54 17.98 -1.37 2.61
CA LEU A 54 17.94 -2.59 1.79
C LEU A 54 19.29 -3.31 1.73
N SER A 55 20.40 -2.57 1.65
CA SER A 55 21.73 -3.14 1.60
C SER A 55 22.25 -3.62 2.97
N SER A 56 21.74 -3.09 4.06
CA SER A 56 22.22 -3.38 5.42
C SER A 56 21.61 -4.62 6.05
N SER A 57 20.50 -5.15 5.53
CA SER A 57 19.78 -6.27 6.15
C SER A 57 19.15 -7.19 5.10
N SER A 58 19.37 -8.49 5.26
CA SER A 58 18.69 -9.54 4.48
C SER A 58 17.30 -9.90 5.00
N ASN A 59 16.83 -9.26 6.07
CA ASN A 59 15.54 -9.56 6.70
C ASN A 59 14.40 -8.66 6.20
N ILE A 60 14.67 -7.76 5.27
CA ILE A 60 13.64 -6.88 4.70
C ILE A 60 12.74 -7.71 3.78
N ALA A 61 11.46 -7.75 4.08
CA ALA A 61 10.46 -8.47 3.29
C ALA A 61 9.70 -7.57 2.30
N GLY A 62 9.51 -6.30 2.64
CA GLY A 62 8.73 -5.37 1.82
C GLY A 62 9.06 -3.91 2.08
N PHE A 63 8.77 -3.10 1.08
CA PHE A 63 8.69 -1.64 1.18
C PHE A 63 7.25 -1.22 0.93
N LEU A 64 6.59 -0.67 1.95
CA LEU A 64 5.21 -0.21 1.89
C LEU A 64 5.19 1.31 1.71
N VAL A 65 4.56 1.77 0.65
CA VAL A 65 4.57 3.19 0.26
C VAL A 65 3.22 3.63 -0.31
N GLU A 66 2.81 4.85 0.05
CA GLU A 66 1.75 5.57 -0.65
C GLU A 66 2.37 6.26 -1.89
N PRO A 67 1.83 6.09 -3.10
CA PRO A 67 2.34 6.80 -4.29
C PRO A 67 2.30 8.32 -4.15
N ILE A 68 1.32 8.83 -3.42
CA ILE A 68 1.20 10.22 -2.97
C ILE A 68 0.73 10.14 -1.51
N GLN A 69 1.44 10.77 -0.59
CA GLN A 69 1.00 10.83 0.80
C GLN A 69 -0.13 11.83 0.95
N GLY A 70 -1.36 11.35 1.12
CA GLY A 70 -2.55 12.18 1.20
C GLY A 70 -2.74 12.84 2.55
N GLU A 71 -2.81 12.06 3.61
CA GLU A 71 -3.09 12.55 4.98
C GLU A 71 -1.99 13.45 5.53
N ALA A 72 -0.75 13.26 5.11
CA ALA A 72 0.38 14.08 5.52
C ALA A 72 0.34 15.52 4.95
N GLY A 73 -0.46 15.78 3.90
CA GLY A 73 -0.57 17.11 3.30
C GLY A 73 -0.48 17.13 1.77
N VAL A 74 -0.78 16.00 1.13
CA VAL A 74 -0.70 15.81 -0.33
C VAL A 74 0.74 16.00 -0.84
N TYR A 75 1.65 15.18 -0.32
CA TYR A 75 3.03 15.16 -0.79
C TYR A 75 3.16 14.24 -2.00
N VAL A 76 3.49 14.84 -3.15
CA VAL A 76 3.81 14.16 -4.41
C VAL A 76 5.33 13.96 -4.43
N PRO A 77 5.83 12.75 -4.65
CA PRO A 77 7.27 12.51 -4.67
C PRO A 77 7.92 13.08 -5.95
N SER A 78 9.23 13.16 -5.94
CA SER A 78 10.02 13.55 -7.10
C SER A 78 9.77 12.61 -8.28
N GLU A 79 9.86 13.14 -9.51
CA GLU A 79 9.70 12.35 -10.73
C GLU A 79 10.67 11.17 -10.78
N GLY A 80 10.13 9.98 -11.04
CA GLY A 80 10.91 8.75 -11.09
C GLY A 80 11.21 8.12 -9.73
N TYR A 81 10.66 8.65 -8.63
CA TYR A 81 10.86 8.06 -7.31
C TYR A 81 10.31 6.65 -7.22
N LEU A 82 9.05 6.44 -7.61
CA LEU A 82 8.41 5.13 -7.48
C LEU A 82 9.07 4.08 -8.38
N SER A 83 9.43 4.46 -9.61
CA SER A 83 10.11 3.55 -10.54
C SER A 83 11.50 3.15 -10.06
N LYS A 84 12.27 4.09 -9.50
CA LYS A 84 13.59 3.81 -8.90
C LYS A 84 13.46 2.98 -7.62
N ALA A 85 12.49 3.29 -6.76
CA ALA A 85 12.22 2.52 -5.55
C ALA A 85 11.82 1.07 -5.90
N LYS A 86 10.99 0.86 -6.93
CA LYS A 86 10.67 -0.48 -7.43
C LYS A 86 11.91 -1.20 -7.92
N ALA A 87 12.77 -0.54 -8.68
CA ALA A 87 14.02 -1.13 -9.16
C ALA A 87 14.97 -1.52 -8.01
N LEU A 88 15.04 -0.72 -6.94
CA LEU A 88 15.78 -1.07 -5.73
C LEU A 88 15.17 -2.30 -5.04
N CYS A 89 13.86 -2.35 -4.89
CA CYS A 89 13.17 -3.52 -4.32
C CYS A 89 13.49 -4.80 -5.12
N GLU A 90 13.46 -4.74 -6.44
CA GLU A 90 13.84 -5.87 -7.30
C GLU A 90 15.31 -6.28 -7.13
N LYS A 91 16.22 -5.31 -7.11
CA LYS A 91 17.67 -5.52 -6.90
C LYS A 91 17.96 -6.30 -5.61
N TYR A 92 17.22 -6.01 -4.54
CA TYR A 92 17.42 -6.61 -3.23
C TYR A 92 16.42 -7.75 -2.92
N ASN A 93 15.60 -8.16 -3.89
CA ASN A 93 14.58 -9.21 -3.74
C ASN A 93 13.58 -8.92 -2.59
N VAL A 94 13.08 -7.70 -2.56
CA VAL A 94 12.12 -7.17 -1.57
C VAL A 94 10.82 -6.82 -2.30
N LEU A 95 9.67 -7.08 -1.67
CA LEU A 95 8.37 -6.79 -2.26
C LEU A 95 8.08 -5.28 -2.25
N PHE A 96 7.71 -4.73 -3.40
CA PHE A 96 7.19 -3.37 -3.50
C PHE A 96 5.68 -3.38 -3.28
N ILE A 97 5.22 -2.75 -2.19
CA ILE A 97 3.83 -2.73 -1.75
C ILE A 97 3.27 -1.33 -1.94
N ALA A 98 2.36 -1.15 -2.89
CA ALA A 98 1.72 0.13 -3.14
C ALA A 98 0.39 0.23 -2.39
N ASP A 99 0.28 1.22 -1.51
CA ASP A 99 -0.98 1.60 -0.89
C ASP A 99 -1.68 2.63 -1.77
N GLU A 100 -2.58 2.15 -2.60
CA GLU A 100 -3.41 2.95 -3.49
C GLU A 100 -4.83 3.17 -2.93
N VAL A 101 -5.02 3.01 -1.63
CA VAL A 101 -6.33 3.19 -0.99
C VAL A 101 -6.88 4.60 -1.22
N GLN A 102 -6.02 5.62 -1.21
CA GLN A 102 -6.43 7.00 -1.45
C GLN A 102 -6.18 7.45 -2.89
N THR A 103 -5.09 7.02 -3.49
CA THR A 103 -4.61 7.49 -4.79
C THR A 103 -5.15 6.71 -5.98
N GLY A 104 -5.57 5.46 -5.76
CA GLY A 104 -6.07 4.57 -6.80
C GLY A 104 -7.48 4.88 -7.28
N ILE A 105 -7.92 4.01 -8.18
CA ILE A 105 -9.27 4.01 -8.74
C ILE A 105 -9.61 5.39 -9.36
N ALA A 106 -8.80 5.78 -10.34
CA ALA A 106 -8.92 6.99 -11.16
C ALA A 106 -8.75 8.35 -10.44
N ARG A 107 -8.35 8.35 -9.16
CA ARG A 107 -8.23 9.59 -8.36
C ARG A 107 -7.23 10.61 -8.94
N THR A 108 -6.16 10.14 -9.56
CA THR A 108 -5.03 10.98 -10.00
C THR A 108 -4.94 11.16 -11.53
N GLY A 109 -6.00 10.82 -12.27
CA GLY A 109 -6.02 10.93 -13.74
C GLY A 109 -5.49 9.67 -14.46
N LYS A 110 -5.14 8.61 -13.73
CA LYS A 110 -4.91 7.25 -14.21
C LYS A 110 -5.63 6.28 -13.29
N LEU A 111 -5.81 5.03 -13.71
CA LEU A 111 -6.49 4.02 -12.88
C LEU A 111 -5.80 3.87 -11.53
N LEU A 112 -4.47 3.83 -11.52
CA LEU A 112 -3.61 3.79 -10.34
C LEU A 112 -2.58 4.93 -10.42
N ALA A 113 -2.19 5.50 -9.29
CA ALA A 113 -1.17 6.54 -9.27
C ALA A 113 0.21 6.01 -9.70
N ILE A 114 0.56 4.76 -9.35
CA ILE A 114 1.80 4.12 -9.83
C ILE A 114 1.88 4.04 -11.38
N ASN A 115 0.75 4.11 -12.09
CA ASN A 115 0.74 4.10 -13.55
C ASN A 115 1.32 5.39 -14.16
N HIS A 116 1.46 6.48 -13.42
CA HIS A 116 2.15 7.68 -13.90
C HIS A 116 3.62 7.41 -14.22
N GLU A 117 4.24 6.51 -13.47
CA GLU A 117 5.63 6.09 -13.67
C GLU A 117 5.77 4.67 -14.28
N ASN A 118 4.68 4.09 -14.79
CA ASN A 118 4.63 2.73 -15.34
C ASN A 118 5.14 1.65 -14.36
N VAL A 119 4.94 1.85 -13.07
CA VAL A 119 5.31 0.88 -12.03
C VAL A 119 4.23 -0.19 -11.90
N GLN A 120 4.65 -1.43 -11.69
CA GLN A 120 3.82 -2.54 -11.28
C GLN A 120 4.23 -2.98 -9.87
N ALA A 121 3.30 -2.89 -8.92
CA ALA A 121 3.53 -3.34 -7.56
C ALA A 121 3.48 -4.87 -7.45
N ASP A 122 4.24 -5.43 -6.51
CA ASP A 122 4.14 -6.86 -6.17
C ASP A 122 2.90 -7.14 -5.31
N ILE A 123 2.55 -6.17 -4.45
CA ILE A 123 1.30 -6.15 -3.70
C ILE A 123 0.65 -4.77 -3.89
N LEU A 124 -0.62 -4.76 -4.25
CA LEU A 124 -1.43 -3.57 -4.45
C LEU A 124 -2.58 -3.56 -3.44
N ILE A 125 -2.71 -2.48 -2.69
CA ILE A 125 -3.78 -2.29 -1.71
C ILE A 125 -4.76 -1.26 -2.26
N LEU A 126 -6.04 -1.62 -2.34
CA LEU A 126 -7.13 -0.79 -2.85
C LEU A 126 -8.22 -0.62 -1.78
N GLY A 127 -8.88 0.53 -1.80
CA GLY A 127 -9.99 0.84 -0.89
C GLY A 127 -10.73 2.08 -1.34
N LYS A 128 -11.43 2.71 -0.43
CA LYS A 128 -12.19 3.97 -0.65
C LYS A 128 -12.97 3.96 -1.95
N ALA A 129 -12.44 4.54 -3.03
CA ALA A 129 -13.13 4.72 -4.31
C ALA A 129 -13.49 3.42 -5.03
N ILE A 130 -12.92 2.26 -4.66
CA ILE A 130 -13.23 0.97 -5.29
C ILE A 130 -14.71 0.59 -5.18
N SER A 131 -15.43 1.16 -4.25
CA SER A 131 -16.88 0.94 -4.07
C SER A 131 -17.76 2.06 -4.64
N GLY A 132 -17.19 3.02 -5.35
CA GLY A 132 -17.96 4.20 -5.77
C GLY A 132 -18.57 5.01 -4.60
N GLY A 133 -18.09 4.79 -3.38
CA GLY A 133 -18.61 5.42 -2.16
C GLY A 133 -19.91 4.80 -1.59
N VAL A 134 -20.39 3.71 -2.16
CA VAL A 134 -21.68 3.09 -1.79
C VAL A 134 -21.54 2.07 -0.66
N TYR A 135 -20.43 1.31 -0.63
CA TYR A 135 -20.25 0.22 0.32
C TYR A 135 -18.80 0.14 0.81
N PRO A 136 -18.54 -0.08 2.11
CA PRO A 136 -17.17 -0.23 2.60
C PRO A 136 -16.57 -1.54 2.11
N VAL A 137 -15.55 -1.42 1.24
CA VAL A 137 -14.81 -2.56 0.70
C VAL A 137 -13.36 -2.17 0.45
N SER A 138 -12.48 -3.13 0.58
CA SER A 138 -11.08 -3.04 0.21
C SER A 138 -10.64 -4.34 -0.45
N ALA A 139 -9.54 -4.27 -1.18
CA ALA A 139 -8.94 -5.43 -1.83
C ALA A 139 -7.41 -5.36 -1.72
N VAL A 140 -6.80 -6.53 -1.61
CA VAL A 140 -5.35 -6.71 -1.75
C VAL A 140 -5.12 -7.63 -2.94
N LEU A 141 -4.35 -7.17 -3.90
CA LEU A 141 -3.98 -7.91 -5.09
C LEU A 141 -2.48 -8.21 -5.06
N ALA A 142 -2.11 -9.41 -5.45
CA ALA A 142 -0.73 -9.80 -5.65
C ALA A 142 -0.67 -10.88 -6.75
N ASN A 143 0.54 -11.15 -7.25
CA ASN A 143 0.72 -12.29 -8.15
C ASN A 143 0.60 -13.62 -7.39
N ASP A 144 0.45 -14.72 -8.14
CA ASP A 144 0.26 -16.05 -7.57
C ASP A 144 1.42 -16.50 -6.67
N ALA A 145 2.65 -16.11 -6.98
CA ALA A 145 3.82 -16.46 -6.19
C ALA A 145 3.77 -15.87 -4.77
N VAL A 146 3.22 -14.67 -4.64
CA VAL A 146 3.02 -13.99 -3.36
C VAL A 146 1.73 -14.47 -2.69
N MET A 147 0.60 -14.47 -3.41
CA MET A 147 -0.71 -14.78 -2.84
C MET A 147 -0.80 -16.24 -2.37
N ASN A 148 -0.23 -17.19 -3.11
CA ASN A 148 -0.31 -18.62 -2.81
C ASN A 148 0.57 -19.08 -1.63
N VAL A 149 1.31 -18.19 -0.97
CA VAL A 149 1.95 -18.52 0.32
C VAL A 149 0.90 -18.69 1.43
N ILE A 150 -0.25 -18.03 1.30
CA ILE A 150 -1.38 -18.18 2.23
C ILE A 150 -2.13 -19.46 1.86
N LYS A 151 -2.17 -20.42 2.77
CA LYS A 151 -2.83 -21.71 2.57
C LYS A 151 -4.25 -21.69 3.14
N PRO A 152 -5.14 -22.58 2.68
CA PRO A 152 -6.48 -22.73 3.26
C PRO A 152 -6.45 -22.86 4.77
N GLY A 153 -7.28 -22.07 5.46
CA GLY A 153 -7.36 -22.02 6.92
C GLY A 153 -6.37 -21.10 7.63
N GLN A 154 -5.40 -20.49 6.90
CA GLN A 154 -4.43 -19.57 7.51
C GLN A 154 -4.91 -18.11 7.57
N HIS A 155 -5.89 -17.76 6.75
CA HIS A 155 -6.51 -16.43 6.74
C HIS A 155 -8.01 -16.57 6.59
N GLY A 156 -8.76 -15.64 7.18
CA GLY A 156 -10.21 -15.61 7.06
C GLY A 156 -10.78 -14.24 7.40
N SER A 157 -11.94 -13.96 6.84
CA SER A 157 -12.74 -12.77 7.14
C SER A 157 -14.21 -13.12 7.04
N THR A 158 -15.01 -12.71 8.03
CA THR A 158 -16.44 -12.97 8.03
C THR A 158 -17.16 -12.27 6.86
N PHE A 159 -16.73 -11.07 6.51
CA PHE A 159 -17.33 -10.28 5.43
C PHE A 159 -16.50 -10.26 4.14
N GLY A 160 -15.31 -10.84 4.14
CA GLY A 160 -14.44 -10.90 2.95
C GLY A 160 -15.11 -11.71 1.84
N GLY A 161 -15.07 -11.19 0.61
CA GLY A 161 -15.66 -11.84 -0.57
C GLY A 161 -17.19 -11.86 -0.59
N ASN A 162 -17.88 -11.02 0.21
CA ASN A 162 -19.34 -10.98 0.17
C ASN A 162 -19.86 -10.48 -1.19
N PRO A 163 -20.99 -11.04 -1.68
CA PRO A 163 -21.48 -10.76 -3.04
C PRO A 163 -21.93 -9.31 -3.24
N VAL A 164 -22.36 -8.62 -2.20
CA VAL A 164 -22.79 -7.21 -2.30
C VAL A 164 -21.58 -6.33 -2.57
N ALA A 165 -20.50 -6.48 -1.79
CA ALA A 165 -19.26 -5.73 -2.01
C ALA A 165 -18.67 -6.00 -3.40
N ALA A 166 -18.69 -7.26 -3.86
CA ALA A 166 -18.21 -7.64 -5.18
C ALA A 166 -19.04 -6.97 -6.30
N ALA A 167 -20.36 -7.02 -6.23
CA ALA A 167 -21.23 -6.39 -7.21
C ALA A 167 -21.06 -4.88 -7.27
N VAL A 168 -20.96 -4.22 -6.12
CA VAL A 168 -20.74 -2.76 -6.03
C VAL A 168 -19.36 -2.37 -6.59
N ALA A 169 -18.32 -3.12 -6.26
CA ALA A 169 -16.98 -2.83 -6.78
C ALA A 169 -16.89 -3.02 -8.30
N ILE A 170 -17.52 -4.07 -8.84
CA ILE A 170 -17.58 -4.30 -10.29
C ILE A 170 -18.29 -3.13 -10.98
N ALA A 171 -19.49 -2.77 -10.52
CA ALA A 171 -20.25 -1.66 -11.09
C ALA A 171 -19.47 -0.32 -11.04
N ALA A 172 -18.79 -0.04 -9.93
CA ALA A 172 -17.95 1.16 -9.82
C ALA A 172 -16.79 1.19 -10.83
N LEU A 173 -16.12 0.05 -11.04
CA LEU A 173 -15.03 -0.05 -12.01
C LEU A 173 -15.54 0.03 -13.45
N GLU A 174 -16.69 -0.56 -13.75
CA GLU A 174 -17.34 -0.46 -15.07
C GLU A 174 -17.67 1.00 -15.40
N VAL A 175 -18.30 1.73 -14.49
CA VAL A 175 -18.61 3.17 -14.67
C VAL A 175 -17.34 3.99 -14.91
N ILE A 176 -16.29 3.78 -14.14
CA ILE A 176 -15.01 4.48 -14.32
C ILE A 176 -14.44 4.24 -15.71
N GLN A 177 -14.53 3.00 -16.20
CA GLN A 177 -13.99 2.61 -17.51
C GLN A 177 -14.86 3.13 -18.66
N GLU A 178 -16.18 2.95 -18.59
CA GLU A 178 -17.13 3.33 -19.64
C GLU A 178 -17.23 4.83 -19.80
N GLU A 179 -17.28 5.57 -18.70
CA GLU A 179 -17.37 7.04 -18.70
C GLU A 179 -15.98 7.71 -18.78
N LYS A 180 -14.89 6.92 -18.78
CA LYS A 180 -13.50 7.42 -18.86
C LYS A 180 -13.19 8.47 -17.80
N LEU A 181 -13.60 8.23 -16.56
CA LEU A 181 -13.52 9.20 -15.46
C LEU A 181 -12.07 9.52 -15.01
N ALA A 182 -11.09 8.73 -15.40
CA ALA A 182 -9.68 9.05 -15.18
C ALA A 182 -9.21 10.18 -16.09
#